data_3439569605c7345a1b0bdde44dca0d53
#
_entry.id   3439569605c7345a1b0bdde44dca0d53
#
_cell.length_a   1.000
_cell.length_b   1.000
_cell.length_c   1.000
_cell.angle_alpha   90.00
_cell.angle_beta   90.00
_cell.angle_gamma   90.00
#
_symmetry.space_group_name_H-M   'P 1'
#
loop_
_entity.id
_entity.type
_entity.pdbx_description
1 polymer ?
#
loop_
_entity_poly.entity_id
_entity_poly.type
_entity_poly.pdbx_seq_one_letter_code
_entity_poly.pdbx_strand_id
1 'polypeptide(L)'
;MTTQSTYVPYKVKDISLAEWGRKEIKMAEAEMPGLMALRAEFGASKPLAGARIAGCLHMTIQTAVLIETLAELGAEVTWSSCNIFSTQDHAAAAIAAA
;
A
#
# COMPACT_ATOMS: atom_id res chain seq x y z
N MET A 1 -7.01 31.28 -2.81
CA MET A 1 -6.70 30.40 -2.60
C MET A 1 -5.84 29.88 -3.08
N THR A 2 -5.50 29.72 -2.72
CA THR A 2 -4.75 29.10 -3.12
C THR A 2 -5.00 28.39 -3.78
N THR A 3 -4.66 28.84 -4.33
CA THR A 3 -4.93 27.86 -4.98
C THR A 3 -4.84 26.70 -4.34
N GLN A 4 -5.77 26.11 -4.22
CA GLN A 4 -5.73 24.81 -3.74
C GLN A 4 -4.91 24.03 -4.67
N SER A 5 -3.98 23.38 -4.14
CA SER A 5 -3.16 22.54 -4.95
C SER A 5 -4.01 21.50 -5.64
N THR A 6 -3.73 21.30 -6.91
CA THR A 6 -4.33 20.21 -7.66
C THR A 6 -3.47 18.95 -7.58
N TYR A 7 -2.33 19.02 -6.87
CA TYR A 7 -1.50 17.85 -6.70
C TYR A 7 -2.18 16.80 -5.82
N VAL A 8 -2.24 15.59 -6.34
CA VAL A 8 -2.76 14.45 -5.62
C VAL A 8 -1.65 13.41 -5.59
N PRO A 9 -1.25 12.92 -4.41
CA PRO A 9 -0.09 12.04 -4.30
C PRO A 9 -0.31 10.63 -4.83
N TYR A 10 -1.41 10.39 -5.50
CA TYR A 10 -1.71 9.09 -6.08
C TYR A 10 -2.48 9.24 -7.39
N LYS A 11 -2.50 8.18 -8.17
CA LYS A 11 -3.36 8.09 -9.34
C LYS A 11 -3.96 6.69 -9.36
N VAL A 12 -5.25 6.60 -9.09
CA VAL A 12 -5.98 5.34 -9.08
C VAL A 12 -7.27 5.49 -9.89
N LYS A 13 -7.80 4.38 -10.34
CA LYS A 13 -8.99 4.42 -11.19
C LYS A 13 -10.22 4.93 -10.44
N ASP A 14 -10.40 4.49 -9.20
CA ASP A 14 -11.59 4.86 -8.43
C ASP A 14 -11.29 4.78 -6.94
N ILE A 15 -11.04 5.94 -6.32
CA ILE A 15 -10.72 6.01 -4.91
C ILE A 15 -11.88 5.59 -4.02
N SER A 16 -13.12 5.61 -4.53
CA SER A 16 -14.28 5.19 -3.74
C SER A 16 -14.25 3.71 -3.40
N LEU A 17 -13.39 2.93 -4.04
CA LEU A 17 -13.23 1.52 -3.75
C LEU A 17 -12.33 1.24 -2.53
N ALA A 18 -11.81 2.28 -1.89
CA ALA A 18 -10.84 2.12 -0.81
C ALA A 18 -11.39 1.33 0.37
N GLU A 19 -12.65 1.53 0.73
CA GLU A 19 -13.22 0.81 1.86
C GLU A 19 -13.31 -0.69 1.59
N TRP A 20 -13.74 -1.06 0.41
CA TRP A 20 -13.77 -2.47 0.01
C TRP A 20 -12.37 -3.05 -0.02
N GLY A 21 -11.42 -2.31 -0.61
CA GLY A 21 -10.03 -2.75 -0.66
C GLY A 21 -9.45 -2.98 0.74
N ARG A 22 -9.76 -2.11 1.69
CA ARG A 22 -9.29 -2.27 3.06
C ARG A 22 -9.81 -3.57 3.69
N LYS A 23 -11.04 -3.93 3.43
CA LYS A 23 -11.60 -5.17 3.95
C LYS A 23 -10.88 -6.38 3.37
N GLU A 24 -10.59 -6.34 2.09
CA GLU A 24 -9.86 -7.44 1.43
C GLU A 24 -8.43 -7.54 1.93
N ILE A 25 -7.78 -6.41 2.17
CA ILE A 25 -6.42 -6.39 2.73
C ILE A 25 -6.41 -7.05 4.10
N LYS A 26 -7.39 -6.76 4.95
CA LYS A 26 -7.45 -7.38 6.26
C LYS A 26 -7.61 -8.91 6.19
N MET A 27 -8.35 -9.40 5.22
CA MET A 27 -8.47 -10.83 5.00
C MET A 27 -7.16 -11.43 4.52
N ALA A 28 -6.48 -10.76 3.61
CA ALA A 28 -5.21 -11.23 3.09
C ALA A 28 -4.12 -11.24 4.17
N GLU A 29 -4.15 -10.29 5.09
CA GLU A 29 -3.20 -10.28 6.20
C GLU A 29 -3.26 -11.56 7.01
N ALA A 30 -4.44 -12.10 7.22
CA ALA A 30 -4.58 -13.35 7.97
C ALA A 30 -3.97 -14.53 7.22
N GLU A 31 -3.78 -14.42 5.91
CA GLU A 31 -3.23 -15.47 5.07
C GLU A 31 -1.75 -15.26 4.76
N MET A 32 -1.15 -14.22 5.32
CA MET A 32 0.25 -13.88 5.06
C MET A 32 1.04 -13.77 6.36
N PRO A 33 1.15 -14.89 7.11
CA PRO A 33 1.73 -14.85 8.46
C PRO A 33 3.19 -14.41 8.50
N GLY A 34 3.96 -14.65 7.42
CA GLY A 34 5.35 -14.22 7.38
C GLY A 34 5.49 -12.72 7.44
N LEU A 35 4.73 -12.00 6.60
CA LEU A 35 4.75 -10.54 6.62
C LEU A 35 4.18 -9.97 7.92
N MET A 36 3.12 -10.58 8.43
CA MET A 36 2.53 -10.10 9.69
C MET A 36 3.46 -10.33 10.86
N ALA A 37 4.23 -11.42 10.86
CA ALA A 37 5.25 -11.65 11.87
C ALA A 37 6.33 -10.58 11.83
N LEU A 38 6.75 -10.15 10.64
CA LEU A 38 7.72 -9.06 10.50
C LEU A 38 7.18 -7.76 11.06
N ARG A 39 5.90 -7.44 10.82
CA ARG A 39 5.29 -6.26 11.39
C ARG A 39 5.30 -6.31 12.92
N ALA A 40 4.94 -7.46 13.48
CA ALA A 40 4.87 -7.61 14.93
C ALA A 40 6.25 -7.50 15.57
N GLU A 41 7.27 -8.07 14.93
CA GLU A 41 8.61 -8.10 15.50
C GLU A 41 9.36 -6.79 15.32
N PHE A 42 9.26 -6.17 14.15
CA PHE A 42 10.08 -5.02 13.79
C PHE A 42 9.31 -3.70 13.67
N GLY A 43 7.98 -3.73 13.75
CA GLY A 43 7.19 -2.53 13.55
C GLY A 43 7.53 -1.40 14.51
N ALA A 44 7.82 -1.70 15.74
CA ALA A 44 8.15 -0.69 16.74
C ALA A 44 9.55 -0.11 16.55
N SER A 45 10.51 -0.95 16.13
CA SER A 45 11.90 -0.50 15.97
C SER A 45 12.15 0.21 14.64
N LYS A 46 11.24 0.03 13.68
CA LYS A 46 11.29 0.67 12.36
C LYS A 46 12.65 0.55 11.69
N PRO A 47 13.08 -0.68 11.37
CA PRO A 47 14.42 -0.90 10.83
C PRO A 47 14.62 -0.27 9.44
N LEU A 48 13.54 0.07 8.73
CA LEU A 48 13.63 0.72 7.43
C LEU A 48 13.46 2.24 7.51
N ALA A 49 13.50 2.82 8.70
CA ALA A 49 13.42 4.27 8.84
C ALA A 49 14.51 4.94 8.00
N GLY A 50 14.11 5.93 7.21
CA GLY A 50 15.03 6.62 6.31
C GLY A 50 15.18 5.98 4.94
N ALA A 51 14.67 4.76 4.74
CA ALA A 51 14.72 4.12 3.43
C ALA A 51 13.62 4.68 2.52
N ARG A 52 13.96 4.93 1.28
CA ARG A 52 13.00 5.32 0.26
C ARG A 52 12.92 4.18 -0.74
N ILE A 53 11.74 3.60 -0.86
CA ILE A 53 11.54 2.42 -1.69
C ILE A 53 10.61 2.78 -2.83
N ALA A 54 11.08 2.58 -4.06
CA ALA A 54 10.23 2.69 -5.25
C ALA A 54 10.01 1.28 -5.77
N GLY A 55 8.76 0.89 -5.87
CA GLY A 55 8.40 -0.45 -6.33
C GLY A 55 7.57 -0.41 -7.60
N CYS A 56 7.68 -1.48 -8.36
CA CYS A 56 6.85 -1.68 -9.54
C CYS A 56 6.49 -3.14 -9.60
N LEU A 57 5.23 -3.45 -9.31
CA LEU A 57 4.73 -4.81 -9.26
C LEU A 57 3.22 -4.76 -9.42
N HIS A 58 2.62 -5.88 -9.77
CA HIS A 58 1.17 -5.96 -9.93
C HIS A 58 0.47 -5.49 -8.65
N MET A 59 -0.47 -4.55 -8.79
CA MET A 59 -1.18 -4.00 -7.65
C MET A 59 -2.35 -4.90 -7.31
N THR A 60 -2.05 -5.93 -6.55
CA THR A 60 -3.04 -6.88 -6.03
C THR A 60 -3.21 -6.66 -4.54
N ILE A 61 -4.18 -7.34 -3.95
CA ILE A 61 -4.40 -7.26 -2.50
C ILE A 61 -3.15 -7.71 -1.74
N GLN A 62 -2.49 -8.78 -2.22
CA GLN A 62 -1.28 -9.27 -1.57
C GLN A 62 -0.14 -8.25 -1.65
N THR A 63 0.00 -7.59 -2.79
CA THR A 63 0.99 -6.52 -2.94
C THR A 63 0.67 -5.36 -1.99
N ALA A 64 -0.60 -5.07 -1.78
CA ALA A 64 -1.00 -4.04 -0.83
C ALA A 64 -0.54 -4.38 0.59
N VAL A 65 -0.63 -5.65 0.99
CA VAL A 65 -0.12 -6.09 2.29
C VAL A 65 1.38 -5.86 2.38
N LEU A 66 2.12 -6.17 1.32
CA LEU A 66 3.56 -5.94 1.28
C LEU A 66 3.89 -4.46 1.42
N ILE A 67 3.21 -3.59 0.66
CA ILE A 67 3.45 -2.14 0.73
C ILE A 67 3.22 -1.62 2.15
N GLU A 68 2.13 -2.02 2.77
CA GLU A 68 1.82 -1.58 4.12
C GLU A 68 2.81 -2.14 5.14
N THR A 69 3.32 -3.33 4.91
CA THR A 69 4.35 -3.90 5.77
C THR A 69 5.62 -3.05 5.69
N LEU A 70 6.07 -2.70 4.48
CA LEU A 70 7.25 -1.86 4.31
C LEU A 70 7.05 -0.51 5.00
N ALA A 71 5.87 0.09 4.86
CA ALA A 71 5.56 1.37 5.49
C ALA A 71 5.57 1.26 7.02
N GLU A 72 5.05 0.18 7.57
CA GLU A 72 5.06 -0.02 9.02
C GLU A 72 6.47 -0.23 9.56
N LEU A 73 7.37 -0.78 8.75
CA LEU A 73 8.77 -0.92 9.12
C LEU A 73 9.55 0.38 8.99
N GLY A 74 8.90 1.45 8.57
CA GLY A 74 9.47 2.79 8.57
C GLY A 74 9.84 3.35 7.21
N ALA A 75 9.68 2.60 6.12
CA ALA A 75 10.07 3.05 4.79
C ALA A 75 9.10 4.07 4.21
N GLU A 76 9.63 4.98 3.39
CA GLU A 76 8.81 5.78 2.50
C GLU A 76 8.65 4.99 1.20
N VAL A 77 7.42 4.64 0.86
CA VAL A 77 7.16 3.75 -0.27
C VAL A 77 6.43 4.50 -1.38
N THR A 78 6.96 4.38 -2.59
CA THR A 78 6.30 4.86 -3.81
C THR A 78 6.11 3.64 -4.71
N TRP A 79 4.91 3.47 -5.24
CA TRP A 79 4.59 2.25 -5.96
C TRP A 79 3.86 2.53 -7.26
N SER A 80 4.13 1.71 -8.26
CA SER A 80 3.45 1.74 -9.55
C SER A 80 3.12 0.32 -9.97
N SER A 81 1.91 0.12 -10.48
CA SER A 81 1.55 -1.16 -11.07
C SER A 81 2.24 -1.31 -12.43
N CYS A 82 2.59 -2.53 -12.78
CA CYS A 82 3.27 -2.80 -14.05
C CYS A 82 2.30 -3.23 -15.17
N ASN A 83 1.02 -3.46 -14.87
CA ASN A 83 0.06 -3.91 -15.86
C ASN A 83 -1.36 -3.56 -15.43
N ILE A 84 -2.09 -2.84 -16.29
CA ILE A 84 -3.46 -2.43 -15.96
C ILE A 84 -4.40 -3.63 -15.87
N PHE A 85 -4.11 -4.71 -16.55
CA PHE A 85 -4.97 -5.89 -16.54
C PHE A 85 -4.78 -6.75 -15.29
N SER A 86 -3.70 -6.57 -14.56
CA SER A 86 -3.45 -7.29 -13.31
C SER A 86 -3.75 -6.45 -12.08
N THR A 87 -4.06 -5.16 -12.26
CA THR A 87 -4.33 -4.26 -11.15
C THR A 87 -5.71 -4.54 -10.56
N GLN A 88 -5.76 -4.71 -9.25
CA GLN A 88 -7.02 -4.77 -8.52
C GLN A 88 -7.33 -3.36 -8.03
N ASP A 89 -8.33 -2.73 -8.64
CA ASP A 89 -8.61 -1.31 -8.38
C ASP A 89 -8.93 -1.03 -6.92
N HIS A 90 -9.61 -1.94 -6.24
CA HIS A 90 -9.91 -1.74 -4.82
C HIS A 90 -8.65 -1.81 -3.94
N ALA A 91 -7.65 -2.62 -4.33
CA ALA A 91 -6.37 -2.63 -3.62
C ALA A 91 -5.64 -1.31 -3.82
N ALA A 92 -5.59 -0.82 -5.05
CA ALA A 92 -4.95 0.46 -5.35
C ALA A 92 -5.63 1.60 -4.60
N ALA A 93 -6.96 1.60 -4.55
CA ALA A 93 -7.71 2.64 -3.84
C ALA A 93 -7.44 2.60 -2.33
N ALA A 94 -7.38 1.42 -1.74
CA ALA A 94 -7.11 1.30 -0.32
C ALA A 94 -5.72 1.83 0.05
N ILE A 95 -4.71 1.52 -0.76
CA ILE A 95 -3.36 2.00 -0.53
C ILE A 95 -3.30 3.52 -0.71
N ALA A 96 -3.98 4.06 -1.72
CA ALA A 96 -3.98 5.50 -1.95
C ALA A 96 -4.64 6.25 -0.80
N ALA A 97 -5.66 5.69 -0.19
CA ALA A 97 -6.39 6.32 0.90
C ALA A 97 -5.66 6.22 2.25
N ALA A 98 -4.73 5.32 2.37
CA ALA A 98 -4.01 5.11 3.63
C ALA A 98 -2.91 6.13 3.87
#